data_712e434412b6ca87eb43a3df6cd579aa
#
_entry.id   712e434412b6ca87eb43a3df6cd579aa
#
_cell.length_a   1.000
_cell.length_b   1.000
_cell.length_c   1.000
_cell.angle_alpha   90.00
_cell.angle_beta   90.00
_cell.angle_gamma   90.00
#
_symmetry.space_group_name_H-M   'P 1'
#
loop_
_entity.id
_entity.type
_entity.pdbx_description
1 polymer ?
#
loop_
_entity_poly.entity_id
_entity_poly.type
_entity_poly.pdbx_seq_one_letter_code
_entity_poly.pdbx_strand_id
1 'polypeptide(L)'
;VDECMGRVYDAVKAQSDTVLLVTADHGNADCMFKDGKVNTAHTTNPVPFAVCKAGVTLRSGGRLADIAPTILEIMDIEKPSEMNGVSLIK
;
A
#
# COMPACT_ATOMS: atom_id res chain seq x y z
N VAL A 1 -14.21 -4.29 -7.05
CA VAL A 1 -13.15 -3.95 -6.07
C VAL A 1 -13.42 -2.60 -5.43
N ASP A 2 -13.69 -1.57 -6.24
CA ASP A 2 -13.90 -0.21 -5.72
C ASP A 2 -15.06 -0.14 -4.72
N GLU A 3 -16.18 -0.79 -5.02
CA GLU A 3 -17.34 -0.81 -4.12
C GLU A 3 -17.01 -1.47 -2.79
N CYS A 4 -16.31 -2.60 -2.82
CA CYS A 4 -15.88 -3.29 -1.58
C CYS A 4 -14.86 -2.46 -0.82
N MET A 5 -13.94 -1.79 -1.51
CA MET A 5 -12.98 -0.88 -0.91
C MET A 5 -13.68 0.26 -0.19
N GLY A 6 -14.74 0.83 -0.79
CA GLY A 6 -15.53 1.87 -0.17
C GLY A 6 -16.20 1.42 1.13
N ARG A 7 -16.67 0.17 1.18
CA ARG A 7 -17.26 -0.39 2.42
C ARG A 7 -16.22 -0.54 3.52
N VAL A 8 -15.00 -0.98 3.18
CA VAL A 8 -13.91 -1.07 4.15
C VAL A 8 -13.51 0.32 4.64
N TYR A 9 -13.37 1.27 3.72
CA TYR A 9 -13.04 2.66 4.05
C TYR A 9 -14.07 3.27 5.01
N ASP A 10 -15.36 3.08 4.74
CA ASP A 10 -16.43 3.60 5.61
C ASP A 10 -16.36 2.99 7.02
N ALA A 11 -16.07 1.70 7.12
CA ALA A 11 -15.92 1.02 8.42
C ALA A 11 -14.73 1.58 9.21
N VAL A 12 -13.61 1.80 8.55
CA VAL A 12 -12.40 2.36 9.18
C VAL A 12 -12.61 3.82 9.58
N LYS A 13 -13.25 4.61 8.72
CA LYS A 13 -13.53 6.01 8.98
C LYS A 13 -14.37 6.22 10.24
N ALA A 14 -15.22 5.26 10.58
CA ALA A 14 -16.03 5.29 11.79
C ALA A 14 -15.22 5.04 13.07
N GLN A 15 -13.96 4.58 12.95
CA GLN A 15 -13.06 4.28 14.07
C GLN A 15 -12.00 5.37 14.20
N SER A 16 -11.86 5.92 15.41
CA SER A 16 -10.88 6.98 15.66
C SER A 16 -9.45 6.47 15.86
N ASP A 17 -9.28 5.18 16.15
CA ASP A 17 -8.01 4.55 16.50
C ASP A 17 -7.46 3.64 15.39
N THR A 18 -8.05 3.70 14.20
CA THR A 18 -7.72 2.80 13.10
C THR A 18 -7.27 3.59 11.87
N VAL A 19 -6.26 3.11 11.17
CA VAL A 19 -5.76 3.69 9.92
C VAL A 19 -5.79 2.62 8.84
N LEU A 20 -6.33 2.98 7.69
CA LEU A 20 -6.38 2.09 6.52
C LEU A 20 -5.19 2.37 5.60
N LEU A 21 -4.46 1.32 5.25
CA LEU A 21 -3.44 1.36 4.21
C LEU A 21 -3.89 0.46 3.07
N VAL A 22 -3.68 0.91 1.84
CA VAL A 22 -4.08 0.17 0.64
C VAL A 22 -2.88 0.03 -0.28
N THR A 23 -2.60 -1.19 -0.67
CA THR A 23 -1.52 -1.49 -1.61
C THR A 23 -1.78 -2.81 -2.33
N ALA A 24 -0.83 -3.26 -3.12
CA ALA A 24 -0.84 -4.57 -3.77
C ALA A 24 0.55 -5.20 -3.68
N ASP A 25 0.63 -6.50 -3.83
CA ASP A 25 1.89 -7.24 -3.83
C ASP A 25 2.52 -7.30 -5.23
N HIS A 26 1.70 -7.20 -6.28
CA HIS A 26 2.14 -7.21 -7.68
C HIS A 26 1.07 -6.61 -8.58
N GLY A 27 1.45 -6.30 -9.81
CA GLY A 27 0.50 -5.90 -10.85
C GLY A 27 -0.08 -7.12 -11.57
N ASN A 28 -1.17 -6.91 -12.29
CA ASN A 28 -1.81 -7.91 -13.14
C ASN A 28 -2.64 -7.20 -14.22
N ALA A 29 -3.78 -6.61 -13.82
CA ALA A 29 -4.69 -5.95 -14.76
C ALA A 29 -4.13 -4.65 -15.35
N ASP A 30 -3.06 -4.13 -14.80
CA ASP A 30 -2.33 -2.98 -15.34
C ASP A 30 -1.68 -3.33 -16.69
N CYS A 31 -1.51 -4.63 -16.99
CA CYS A 31 -1.10 -5.14 -18.29
C CYS A 31 -2.09 -6.22 -18.73
N MET A 32 -3.18 -5.80 -19.39
CA MET A 32 -4.27 -6.71 -19.79
C MET A 32 -3.92 -7.55 -21.00
N PHE A 33 -3.06 -7.05 -21.90
CA PHE A 33 -2.66 -7.74 -23.12
C PHE A 33 -1.15 -7.74 -23.27
N LYS A 34 -0.62 -8.86 -23.70
CA LYS A 34 0.79 -9.02 -24.03
C LYS A 34 0.92 -9.88 -25.27
N ASP A 35 1.68 -9.38 -26.27
CA ASP A 35 1.86 -10.05 -27.55
C ASP A 35 0.55 -10.41 -28.24
N GLY A 36 -0.45 -9.52 -28.13
CA GLY A 36 -1.77 -9.68 -28.74
C GLY A 36 -2.68 -10.68 -28.04
N LYS A 37 -2.28 -11.21 -26.89
CA LYS A 37 -3.07 -12.16 -26.08
C LYS A 37 -3.42 -11.58 -24.74
N VAL A 38 -4.50 -12.09 -24.14
CA VAL A 38 -4.89 -11.72 -22.78
C VAL A 38 -3.76 -12.12 -21.81
N ASN A 39 -3.29 -11.14 -21.03
CA ASN A 39 -2.27 -11.38 -20.02
C ASN A 39 -2.93 -11.70 -18.68
N THR A 40 -2.69 -12.90 -18.17
CA THR A 40 -3.16 -13.34 -16.85
C THR A 40 -2.02 -13.47 -15.85
N ALA A 41 -0.79 -13.15 -16.26
CA ALA A 41 0.39 -13.25 -15.40
C ALA A 41 0.51 -12.02 -14.50
N HIS A 42 1.22 -12.18 -13.39
CA HIS A 42 1.61 -11.07 -12.52
C HIS A 42 2.59 -10.15 -13.27
N THR A 43 2.52 -8.85 -13.01
CA THR A 43 3.45 -7.88 -13.61
C THR A 43 4.40 -7.33 -12.54
N THR A 44 5.57 -6.86 -13.01
CA THR A 44 6.57 -6.23 -12.14
C THR A 44 6.42 -4.71 -12.07
N ASN A 45 5.35 -4.18 -12.65
CA ASN A 45 5.07 -2.76 -12.61
C ASN A 45 4.88 -2.27 -11.18
N PRO A 46 5.22 -1.02 -10.88
CA PRO A 46 4.94 -0.44 -9.56
C PRO A 46 3.46 -0.53 -9.21
N VAL A 47 3.18 -0.74 -7.93
CA VAL A 47 1.81 -0.81 -7.41
C VAL A 47 1.52 0.43 -6.57
N PRO A 48 0.25 0.81 -6.44
CA PRO A 48 -0.12 1.97 -5.61
C PRO A 48 0.08 1.67 -4.13
N PHE A 49 0.31 2.72 -3.37
CA PHE A 49 0.31 2.67 -1.92
C PHE A 49 -0.36 3.92 -1.39
N ALA A 50 -1.40 3.74 -0.61
CA ALA A 50 -2.19 4.82 -0.05
C ALA A 50 -2.34 4.65 1.46
N VAL A 51 -2.21 5.75 2.19
CA VAL A 51 -2.45 5.81 3.64
C VAL A 51 -3.60 6.77 3.88
N CYS A 52 -4.70 6.26 4.43
CA CYS A 52 -5.90 7.04 4.69
C CYS A 52 -5.80 7.70 6.06
N LYS A 53 -4.89 8.66 6.19
CA LYS A 53 -4.68 9.43 7.42
C LYS A 53 -4.32 10.87 7.04
N ALA A 54 -5.01 11.83 7.66
CA ALA A 54 -4.74 13.24 7.43
C ALA A 54 -3.33 13.62 7.93
N GLY A 55 -2.66 14.52 7.20
CA GLY A 55 -1.36 15.04 7.58
C GLY A 55 -0.18 14.15 7.20
N VAL A 56 -0.43 13.00 6.58
CA VAL A 56 0.63 12.09 6.13
C VAL A 56 0.99 12.39 4.68
N THR A 57 2.27 12.59 4.42
CA THR A 57 2.82 12.73 3.07
C THR A 57 3.80 11.61 2.81
N LEU A 58 3.69 10.96 1.66
CA LEU A 58 4.52 9.81 1.30
C LEU A 58 5.59 10.19 0.30
N ARG A 59 6.79 9.60 0.43
CA ARG A 59 7.82 9.68 -0.60
C ARG A 59 7.55 8.67 -1.72
N SER A 60 8.07 8.95 -2.90
CA SER A 60 7.98 8.04 -4.05
C SER A 60 9.19 7.11 -4.11
N GLY A 61 9.10 6.07 -4.95
CA GLY A 61 10.22 5.17 -5.22
C GLY A 61 10.47 4.13 -4.14
N GLY A 62 9.49 3.85 -3.30
CA GLY A 62 9.59 2.81 -2.28
C GLY A 62 9.45 1.40 -2.83
N ARG A 63 9.58 0.42 -1.94
CA ARG A 63 9.44 -1.00 -2.25
C ARG A 63 8.58 -1.69 -1.19
N LEU A 64 8.16 -2.92 -1.45
CA LEU A 64 7.28 -3.67 -0.53
C LEU A 64 7.88 -3.81 0.87
N ALA A 65 9.20 -3.94 0.97
CA ALA A 65 9.89 -4.01 2.25
C ALA A 65 9.74 -2.75 3.12
N ASP A 66 9.29 -1.64 2.54
CA ASP A 66 9.10 -0.37 3.24
C ASP A 66 7.72 -0.25 3.89
N ILE A 67 6.78 -1.16 3.60
CA ILE A 67 5.42 -1.09 4.11
C ILE A 67 5.38 -1.30 5.62
N ALA A 68 6.00 -2.35 6.13
CA ALA A 68 6.02 -2.64 7.56
C ALA A 68 6.70 -1.53 8.37
N PRO A 69 7.86 -0.98 7.96
CA PRO A 69 8.43 0.20 8.62
C PRO A 69 7.49 1.40 8.65
N THR A 70 6.72 1.61 7.56
CA THR A 70 5.73 2.69 7.50
C THR A 70 4.61 2.48 8.51
N ILE A 71 4.11 1.25 8.63
CA ILE A 71 3.09 0.89 9.62
C ILE A 71 3.58 1.14 11.04
N LEU A 72 4.80 0.72 11.35
CA LEU A 72 5.39 0.92 12.67
C LEU A 72 5.52 2.40 13.01
N GLU A 73 5.90 3.24 12.05
CA GLU A 73 5.98 4.68 12.28
C GLU A 73 4.60 5.28 12.58
N ILE A 74 3.57 4.86 11.84
CA ILE A 74 2.19 5.32 12.09
C ILE A 74 1.73 4.91 13.49
N MET A 75 2.12 3.73 13.97
CA MET A 75 1.78 3.20 15.29
C MET A 75 2.68 3.73 16.40
N ASP A 76 3.68 4.53 16.06
CA ASP A 76 4.67 5.07 16.99
C ASP A 76 5.45 3.95 17.70
N ILE A 77 5.80 2.91 16.95
CA ILE A 77 6.58 1.77 17.41
C ILE A 77 7.97 1.82 16.77
N GLU A 78 9.01 1.63 17.54
CA GLU A 78 10.37 1.62 17.04
C GLU A 78 10.60 0.43 16.09
N LYS A 79 11.22 0.71 14.95
CA LYS A 79 11.55 -0.32 13.96
C LYS A 79 12.70 -1.18 14.47
N PRO A 80 12.55 -2.54 14.50
CA PRO A 80 13.66 -3.40 14.87
C PRO A 80 14.80 -3.36 13.85
N SER A 81 16.02 -3.59 14.30
CA SER A 81 17.23 -3.50 13.45
C SER A 81 17.28 -4.57 12.34
N GLU A 82 16.56 -5.66 12.51
CA GLU A 82 16.45 -6.72 11.51
C GLU A 82 15.65 -6.28 10.29
N MET A 83 14.82 -5.26 10.43
CA MET A 83 14.00 -4.70 9.37
C MET A 83 14.83 -3.68 8.58
N ASN A 84 15.16 -4.00 7.33
CA ASN A 84 16.03 -3.15 6.51
C ASN A 84 15.29 -2.17 5.59
N GLY A 85 13.97 -2.21 5.60
CA GLY A 85 13.17 -1.24 4.88
C GLY A 85 13.16 0.12 5.58
N VAL A 86 12.69 1.13 4.88
CA VAL A 86 12.63 2.50 5.37
C VAL A 86 11.20 3.03 5.23
N SER A 87 10.69 3.69 6.27
CA SER A 87 9.34 4.25 6.22
C SER A 87 9.15 5.15 4.98
N LEU A 88 7.97 5.05 4.37
CA LEU A 88 7.57 5.87 3.23
C LEU A 88 7.05 7.25 3.63
N ILE A 89 6.90 7.53 4.90
CA ILE A 89 6.44 8.82 5.40
C ILE A 89 7.56 9.85 5.29
N LYS A 90 7.20 10.98 4.68
CA LYS A 90 8.10 12.13 4.62
C LYS A 90 8.16 12.86 5.95
#